data_491bf2b1efc1c8536ecd23e1685221e4
#
_entry.id   491bf2b1efc1c8536ecd23e1685221e4
#
_cell.length_a   1.000
_cell.length_b   1.000
_cell.length_c   1.000
_cell.angle_alpha   90.00
_cell.angle_beta   90.00
_cell.angle_gamma   90.00
#
_symmetry.space_group_name_H-M   'P 1'
#
loop_
_entity.id
_entity.type
_entity.pdbx_description
1 polymer ?
#
loop_
_entity_poly.entity_id
_entity_poly.type
_entity_poly.pdbx_seq_one_letter_code
_entity_poly.pdbx_strand_id
1 'polypeptide(L)'
;AANNDTNLSNKNILFVGNSYLYYNDSLHNHVKRMAIERFPSYEEKFIYKSSTIGGARSWHHNFKHLLESKNIGVNESFDLLILQGGSAEPLSKNSRVIFKNTVKEVNEIAKGYGTKLALYMTHAYVAPDKRYEANMINKISSMYINAGKENNVKVIPVGIGFENAYKENPNIQLHNLDGTHPSLLGTYLAACIVYGVLYDDSPVGIDYNYYGKVSDQDRIFIQKIAYETITNFQH
;
A
#
# COMPACT_ATOMS: atom_id res chain seq x y z
N ALA A 1 4.79 1.89 -25.59
CA ALA A 1 5.88 2.85 -25.46
C ALA A 1 5.46 3.87 -24.41
N ALA A 2 6.16 3.89 -23.28
CA ALA A 2 5.93 4.89 -22.25
C ALA A 2 6.25 6.26 -22.86
N ASN A 3 5.33 7.19 -22.77
CA ASN A 3 5.56 8.57 -23.15
C ASN A 3 6.70 9.13 -22.29
N ASN A 4 7.84 9.37 -22.88
CA ASN A 4 9.05 9.85 -22.22
C ASN A 4 8.94 11.28 -21.67
N ASP A 5 7.81 11.95 -21.84
CA ASP A 5 7.63 13.36 -21.49
C ASP A 5 6.68 13.61 -20.31
N THR A 6 6.25 12.55 -19.60
CA THR A 6 5.37 12.73 -18.44
C THR A 6 6.19 13.13 -17.22
N ASN A 7 6.00 14.35 -16.75
CA ASN A 7 6.57 14.80 -15.48
C ASN A 7 5.83 14.08 -14.34
N LEU A 8 6.44 13.01 -13.81
CA LEU A 8 5.86 12.22 -12.73
C LEU A 8 5.74 13.06 -11.45
N SER A 9 4.54 13.06 -10.86
CA SER A 9 4.29 13.80 -9.62
C SER A 9 4.71 13.05 -8.36
N ASN A 10 4.77 11.70 -8.40
CA ASN A 10 5.09 10.86 -7.23
C ASN A 10 6.50 10.28 -7.37
N LYS A 11 7.49 11.04 -6.94
CA LYS A 11 8.90 10.65 -6.97
C LYS A 11 9.49 10.42 -5.59
N ASN A 12 9.16 11.28 -4.64
CA ASN A 12 9.65 11.25 -3.28
C ASN A 12 8.53 10.80 -2.35
N ILE A 13 8.58 9.56 -1.88
CA ILE A 13 7.46 8.91 -1.20
C ILE A 13 7.90 8.36 0.15
N LEU A 14 7.08 8.63 1.17
CA LEU A 14 7.23 8.06 2.52
C LEU A 14 6.14 7.02 2.76
N PHE A 15 6.56 5.78 3.06
CA PHE A 15 5.68 4.67 3.43
C PHE A 15 5.68 4.54 4.95
N VAL A 16 4.53 4.61 5.59
CA VAL A 16 4.40 4.52 7.04
C VAL A 16 3.44 3.40 7.41
N GLY A 17 3.88 2.49 8.28
CA GLY A 17 3.05 1.36 8.69
C GLY A 17 3.76 0.42 9.66
N ASN A 18 3.50 -0.86 9.49
CA ASN A 18 4.01 -1.91 10.37
C ASN A 18 4.61 -3.08 9.56
N SER A 19 4.59 -4.28 10.13
CA SER A 19 5.14 -5.49 9.50
C SER A 19 4.50 -5.83 8.16
N TYR A 20 3.29 -5.41 7.88
CA TYR A 20 2.68 -5.58 6.55
C TYR A 20 3.49 -4.90 5.46
N LEU A 21 4.19 -3.82 5.78
CA LEU A 21 5.06 -3.12 4.84
C LEU A 21 6.48 -3.67 4.81
N TYR A 22 7.05 -4.12 5.94
CA TYR A 22 8.45 -4.51 5.93
C TYR A 22 8.73 -5.99 5.64
N TYR A 23 7.73 -6.88 5.69
CA TYR A 23 7.92 -8.28 5.32
C TYR A 23 8.34 -8.41 3.84
N ASN A 24 9.05 -9.50 3.54
CA ASN A 24 9.40 -9.90 2.17
C ASN A 24 10.23 -8.83 1.42
N ASP A 25 11.28 -8.33 2.03
CA ASP A 25 12.17 -7.29 1.49
C ASP A 25 11.50 -5.90 1.37
N SER A 26 10.46 -5.66 2.11
CA SER A 26 9.70 -4.40 2.18
C SER A 26 8.99 -4.03 0.88
N LEU A 27 7.72 -3.69 1.02
CA LEU A 27 6.83 -3.30 -0.09
C LEU A 27 7.44 -2.21 -0.95
N HIS A 28 8.00 -1.16 -0.34
CA HIS A 28 8.50 -0.01 -1.09
C HIS A 28 9.63 -0.37 -2.05
N ASN A 29 10.44 -1.38 -1.73
CA ASN A 29 11.50 -1.84 -2.62
C ASN A 29 10.94 -2.47 -3.89
N HIS A 30 9.88 -3.28 -3.77
CA HIS A 30 9.22 -3.88 -4.93
C HIS A 30 8.58 -2.82 -5.82
N VAL A 31 7.87 -1.86 -5.22
CA VAL A 31 7.23 -0.76 -5.96
C VAL A 31 8.29 0.06 -6.71
N LYS A 32 9.41 0.35 -6.06
CA LYS A 32 10.50 1.12 -6.68
C LYS A 32 11.09 0.40 -7.89
N ARG A 33 11.31 -0.91 -7.78
CA ARG A 33 11.83 -1.71 -8.90
C ARG A 33 10.88 -1.73 -10.09
N MET A 34 9.57 -1.81 -9.83
CA MET A 34 8.54 -1.71 -10.87
C MET A 34 8.55 -0.32 -11.51
N ALA A 35 8.66 0.72 -10.71
CA ALA A 35 8.71 2.11 -11.19
C ALA A 35 9.94 2.36 -12.06
N ILE A 36 11.11 1.87 -11.67
CA ILE A 36 12.35 2.00 -12.45
C ILE A 36 12.23 1.26 -13.78
N GLU A 37 11.63 0.07 -13.79
CA GLU A 37 11.41 -0.68 -15.04
C GLU A 37 10.60 0.12 -16.06
N ARG A 38 9.51 0.75 -15.58
CA ARG A 38 8.61 1.51 -16.46
C ARG A 38 9.09 2.92 -16.77
N PHE A 39 9.85 3.52 -15.86
CA PHE A 39 10.35 4.89 -15.98
C PHE A 39 11.85 4.94 -15.70
N PRO A 40 12.68 4.29 -16.53
CA PRO A 40 14.12 4.15 -16.24
C PRO A 40 14.86 5.48 -16.17
N SER A 41 14.39 6.52 -16.88
CA SER A 41 14.99 7.86 -16.81
C SER A 41 14.81 8.55 -15.45
N TYR A 42 13.91 8.05 -14.62
CA TYR A 42 13.66 8.58 -13.28
C TYR A 42 14.36 7.81 -12.16
N GLU A 43 15.19 6.81 -12.47
CA GLU A 43 15.81 5.93 -11.47
C GLU A 43 16.44 6.71 -10.32
N GLU A 44 17.23 7.74 -10.61
CA GLU A 44 17.90 8.56 -9.61
C GLU A 44 16.95 9.52 -8.88
N LYS A 45 15.74 9.70 -9.37
CA LYS A 45 14.75 10.62 -8.81
C LYS A 45 13.75 9.93 -7.88
N PHE A 46 13.61 8.61 -7.98
CA PHE A 46 12.74 7.86 -7.08
C PHE A 46 13.39 7.72 -5.71
N ILE A 47 12.90 8.49 -4.74
CA ILE A 47 13.33 8.44 -3.35
C ILE A 47 12.19 7.85 -2.53
N TYR A 48 12.28 6.56 -2.24
CA TYR A 48 11.28 5.87 -1.42
C TYR A 48 11.87 5.62 -0.04
N LYS A 49 11.20 6.10 1.00
CA LYS A 49 11.57 5.90 2.40
C LYS A 49 10.45 5.15 3.11
N SER A 50 10.83 4.39 4.11
CA SER A 50 9.89 3.60 4.91
C SER A 50 10.14 3.86 6.38
N SER A 51 9.09 4.11 7.14
CA SER A 51 9.11 4.19 8.60
C SER A 51 8.08 3.22 9.14
N THR A 52 8.57 2.13 9.75
CA THR A 52 7.72 1.05 10.22
C THR A 52 8.01 0.72 11.67
N ILE A 53 6.96 0.36 12.40
CA ILE A 53 7.03 -0.11 13.79
C ILE A 53 6.22 -1.41 13.86
N GLY A 54 6.84 -2.49 14.31
CA GLY A 54 6.15 -3.78 14.45
C GLY A 54 4.89 -3.67 15.30
N GLY A 55 3.75 -4.13 14.77
CA GLY A 55 2.47 -4.10 15.45
C GLY A 55 1.84 -2.72 15.61
N ALA A 56 2.40 -1.69 14.99
CA ALA A 56 1.88 -0.33 15.14
C ALA A 56 0.49 -0.15 14.55
N ARG A 57 -0.29 0.67 15.20
CA ARG A 57 -1.53 1.26 14.68
C ARG A 57 -1.24 2.60 14.02
N SER A 58 -2.20 3.13 13.27
CA SER A 58 -2.04 4.37 12.51
C SER A 58 -1.58 5.56 13.35
N TRP A 59 -1.95 5.60 14.63
CA TRP A 59 -1.64 6.72 15.52
C TRP A 59 -0.35 6.58 16.30
N HIS A 60 0.43 5.51 16.12
CA HIS A 60 1.66 5.26 16.88
C HIS A 60 2.91 5.97 16.31
N HIS A 61 2.77 6.68 15.21
CA HIS A 61 3.89 7.32 14.52
C HIS A 61 4.00 8.82 14.85
N ASN A 62 5.22 9.34 14.84
CA ASN A 62 5.46 10.76 14.98
C ASN A 62 5.48 11.43 13.59
N PHE A 63 4.31 11.80 13.08
CA PHE A 63 4.17 12.34 11.74
C PHE A 63 4.85 13.69 11.56
N LYS A 64 4.85 14.54 12.57
CA LYS A 64 5.55 15.83 12.51
C LYS A 64 7.04 15.64 12.30
N HIS A 65 7.63 14.66 12.98
CA HIS A 65 9.04 14.33 12.81
C HIS A 65 9.31 13.73 11.43
N LEU A 66 8.49 12.79 11.00
CA LEU A 66 8.68 12.05 9.73
C LEU A 66 8.48 12.94 8.50
N LEU A 67 7.50 13.83 8.54
CA LEU A 67 7.18 14.71 7.41
C LEU A 67 8.18 15.85 7.24
N GLU A 68 8.95 16.18 8.27
CA GLU A 68 10.15 16.99 8.09
C GLU A 68 11.24 16.09 7.50
N SER A 69 11.29 16.02 6.17
CA SER A 69 12.08 15.04 5.42
C SER A 69 13.57 15.01 5.77
N LYS A 70 14.13 16.16 6.16
CA LYS A 70 15.54 16.27 6.57
C LYS A 70 15.85 15.43 7.81
N ASN A 71 14.86 15.18 8.67
CA ASN A 71 15.01 14.33 9.85
C ASN A 71 15.35 12.87 9.49
N ILE A 72 15.00 12.44 8.27
CA ILE A 72 15.29 11.09 7.78
C ILE A 72 16.18 11.10 6.54
N GLY A 73 16.99 12.16 6.41
CA GLY A 73 18.04 12.23 5.39
C GLY A 73 17.57 12.54 3.99
N VAL A 74 16.41 13.14 3.82
CA VAL A 74 15.86 13.53 2.52
C VAL A 74 15.82 15.06 2.41
N ASN A 75 16.39 15.59 1.33
CA ASN A 75 16.56 17.04 1.17
C ASN A 75 15.26 17.75 0.77
N GLU A 76 14.42 17.11 -0.03
CA GLU A 76 13.16 17.69 -0.48
C GLU A 76 11.97 17.12 0.30
N SER A 77 10.89 17.89 0.41
CA SER A 77 9.65 17.41 1.00
C SER A 77 9.11 16.22 0.21
N PHE A 78 8.40 15.32 0.90
CA PHE A 78 7.77 14.19 0.24
C PHE A 78 6.61 14.66 -0.67
N ASP A 79 6.52 14.08 -1.84
CA ASP A 79 5.36 14.27 -2.72
C ASP A 79 4.12 13.60 -2.13
N LEU A 80 4.32 12.44 -1.52
CA LEU A 80 3.25 11.58 -1.03
C LEU A 80 3.67 10.86 0.25
N LEU A 81 2.74 10.77 1.20
CA LEU A 81 2.80 9.86 2.34
C LEU A 81 1.75 8.78 2.13
N ILE A 82 2.18 7.51 2.17
CA ILE A 82 1.29 6.36 2.16
C ILE A 82 1.19 5.84 3.59
N LEU A 83 -0.01 5.90 4.16
CA LEU A 83 -0.27 5.47 5.53
C LEU A 83 -1.03 4.16 5.54
N GLN A 84 -0.44 3.14 6.18
CA GLN A 84 -1.08 1.87 6.47
C GLN A 84 -1.52 1.86 7.93
N GLY A 85 -2.80 1.59 8.16
CA GLY A 85 -3.32 1.37 9.50
C GLY A 85 -2.94 0.01 10.07
N GLY A 86 -3.12 -0.18 11.37
CA GLY A 86 -2.95 -1.48 12.02
C GLY A 86 -4.02 -2.46 11.56
N SER A 87 -3.64 -3.74 11.44
CA SER A 87 -4.51 -4.77 10.86
C SER A 87 -5.82 -4.98 11.63
N ALA A 88 -5.84 -4.74 12.95
CA ALA A 88 -7.01 -4.92 13.80
C ALA A 88 -7.85 -3.63 13.98
N GLU A 89 -7.41 -2.49 13.48
CA GLU A 89 -8.16 -1.24 13.64
C GLU A 89 -9.60 -1.33 13.11
N PRO A 90 -9.86 -2.03 11.99
CA PRO A 90 -11.24 -2.14 11.49
C PRO A 90 -12.18 -2.92 12.39
N LEU A 91 -11.68 -3.70 13.33
CA LEU A 91 -12.51 -4.66 14.10
C LEU A 91 -13.32 -4.03 15.23
N SER A 92 -12.95 -2.87 15.75
CA SER A 92 -13.70 -2.22 16.82
C SER A 92 -14.17 -0.82 16.42
N LYS A 93 -15.34 -0.43 16.89
CA LYS A 93 -15.87 0.92 16.66
C LYS A 93 -14.92 2.00 17.19
N ASN A 94 -14.34 1.77 18.37
CA ASN A 94 -13.41 2.72 18.98
C ASN A 94 -12.19 2.96 18.11
N SER A 95 -11.53 1.91 17.63
CA SER A 95 -10.35 2.05 16.78
C SER A 95 -10.68 2.63 15.41
N ARG A 96 -11.86 2.36 14.86
CA ARG A 96 -12.30 3.01 13.61
C ARG A 96 -12.47 4.53 13.78
N VAL A 97 -12.98 4.98 14.91
CA VAL A 97 -13.10 6.41 15.22
C VAL A 97 -11.72 7.05 15.37
N ILE A 98 -10.81 6.39 16.09
CA ILE A 98 -9.45 6.89 16.27
C ILE A 98 -8.72 6.96 14.91
N PHE A 99 -8.89 5.94 14.06
CA PHE A 99 -8.33 5.93 12.71
C PHE A 99 -8.79 7.14 11.90
N LYS A 100 -10.07 7.40 11.88
CA LYS A 100 -10.67 8.54 11.17
C LYS A 100 -10.07 9.87 11.64
N ASN A 101 -9.96 10.05 12.96
CA ASN A 101 -9.38 11.26 13.54
C ASN A 101 -7.88 11.38 13.22
N THR A 102 -7.16 10.25 13.24
CA THR A 102 -5.74 10.19 12.87
C THR A 102 -5.53 10.60 11.41
N VAL A 103 -6.34 10.08 10.50
CA VAL A 103 -6.25 10.43 9.07
C VAL A 103 -6.45 11.93 8.87
N LYS A 104 -7.43 12.52 9.53
CA LYS A 104 -7.67 13.96 9.47
C LYS A 104 -6.46 14.74 9.94
N GLU A 105 -5.92 14.39 11.10
CA GLU A 105 -4.74 15.06 11.67
C GLU A 105 -3.52 14.93 10.76
N VAL A 106 -3.22 13.71 10.30
CA VAL A 106 -2.08 13.45 9.42
C VAL A 106 -2.20 14.22 8.11
N ASN A 107 -3.41 14.27 7.54
CA ASN A 107 -3.65 15.01 6.30
C ASN A 107 -3.37 16.52 6.48
N GLU A 108 -3.78 17.08 7.61
CA GLU A 108 -3.51 18.48 7.93
C GLU A 108 -2.01 18.75 8.09
N ILE A 109 -1.28 17.87 8.80
CA ILE A 109 0.17 17.98 8.97
C ILE A 109 0.85 17.87 7.60
N ALA A 110 0.47 16.89 6.79
CA ALA A 110 1.06 16.66 5.47
C ALA A 110 0.89 17.88 4.55
N LYS A 111 -0.29 18.49 4.56
CA LYS A 111 -0.55 19.71 3.77
C LYS A 111 0.39 20.83 4.12
N GLY A 112 0.77 20.97 5.40
CA GLY A 112 1.74 21.97 5.84
C GLY A 112 3.13 21.81 5.23
N TYR A 113 3.46 20.61 4.75
CA TYR A 113 4.71 20.31 4.05
C TYR A 113 4.56 20.20 2.54
N GLY A 114 3.35 20.44 2.01
CA GLY A 114 3.06 20.22 0.58
C GLY A 114 3.00 18.75 0.19
N THR A 115 2.82 17.85 1.14
CA THR A 115 2.78 16.40 0.95
C THR A 115 1.33 15.94 0.85
N LYS A 116 1.00 15.16 -0.17
CA LYS A 116 -0.31 14.49 -0.29
C LYS A 116 -0.32 13.22 0.57
N LEU A 117 -1.52 12.82 0.98
CA LEU A 117 -1.76 11.59 1.73
C LEU A 117 -2.49 10.57 0.87
N ALA A 118 -2.13 9.31 0.96
CA ALA A 118 -2.90 8.18 0.46
C ALA A 118 -2.98 7.10 1.54
N LEU A 119 -4.08 6.38 1.58
CA LEU A 119 -4.33 5.35 2.58
C LEU A 119 -4.12 3.96 1.96
N TYR A 120 -3.28 3.16 2.59
CA TYR A 120 -3.04 1.77 2.21
C TYR A 120 -4.06 0.89 2.93
N MET A 121 -5.05 0.40 2.20
CA MET A 121 -6.08 -0.50 2.74
C MET A 121 -5.49 -1.89 2.99
N THR A 122 -5.46 -2.31 4.25
CA THR A 122 -4.92 -3.62 4.63
C THR A 122 -5.79 -4.78 4.17
N HIS A 123 -5.20 -5.97 4.12
CA HIS A 123 -5.92 -7.21 3.83
C HIS A 123 -6.53 -7.81 5.10
N ALA A 124 -7.54 -8.66 4.92
CA ALA A 124 -8.21 -9.36 6.00
C ALA A 124 -7.38 -10.54 6.51
N TYR A 125 -7.62 -10.93 7.77
CA TYR A 125 -7.09 -12.17 8.33
C TYR A 125 -7.73 -13.39 7.66
N VAL A 126 -6.96 -14.48 7.60
CA VAL A 126 -7.46 -15.80 7.24
C VAL A 126 -7.13 -16.78 8.37
N ALA A 127 -7.77 -17.95 8.37
CA ALA A 127 -7.40 -19.00 9.32
C ALA A 127 -5.90 -19.34 9.16
N PRO A 128 -5.14 -19.61 10.22
CA PRO A 128 -5.57 -19.83 11.60
C PRO A 128 -5.49 -18.60 12.52
N ASP A 129 -5.42 -17.38 12.01
CA ASP A 129 -5.44 -16.22 12.90
C ASP A 129 -6.73 -16.20 13.70
N LYS A 130 -6.61 -16.04 15.01
CA LYS A 130 -7.77 -16.09 15.94
C LYS A 130 -8.74 -14.94 15.75
N ARG A 131 -8.30 -13.85 15.11
CA ARG A 131 -9.12 -12.67 14.83
C ARG A 131 -9.87 -12.81 13.50
N TYR A 132 -9.65 -13.91 12.79
CA TYR A 132 -10.37 -14.18 11.54
C TYR A 132 -11.88 -14.13 11.77
N GLU A 133 -12.56 -13.41 10.90
CA GLU A 133 -14.02 -13.40 10.82
C GLU A 133 -14.45 -13.32 9.37
N ALA A 134 -15.56 -13.97 9.05
CA ALA A 134 -16.13 -13.88 7.71
C ALA A 134 -16.51 -12.42 7.40
N ASN A 135 -16.28 -12.01 6.16
CA ASN A 135 -16.60 -10.66 5.68
C ASN A 135 -15.85 -9.51 6.41
N MET A 136 -14.70 -9.80 7.00
CA MET A 136 -13.85 -8.75 7.61
C MET A 136 -13.54 -7.64 6.61
N ILE A 137 -13.42 -7.96 5.32
CA ILE A 137 -13.13 -6.98 4.28
C ILE A 137 -14.18 -5.86 4.23
N ASN A 138 -15.43 -6.12 4.62
CA ASN A 138 -16.46 -5.09 4.65
C ASN A 138 -16.15 -4.02 5.71
N LYS A 139 -15.65 -4.43 6.87
CA LYS A 139 -15.20 -3.51 7.93
C LYS A 139 -13.95 -2.74 7.50
N ILE A 140 -13.01 -3.42 6.86
CA ILE A 140 -11.78 -2.81 6.36
C ILE A 140 -12.11 -1.75 5.31
N SER A 141 -12.83 -2.14 4.26
CA SER A 141 -13.14 -1.23 3.16
C SER A 141 -13.95 -0.03 3.62
N SER A 142 -14.96 -0.24 4.49
CA SER A 142 -15.75 0.85 5.04
C SER A 142 -14.88 1.84 5.82
N MET A 143 -13.99 1.37 6.68
CA MET A 143 -13.12 2.24 7.47
C MET A 143 -12.24 3.11 6.57
N TYR A 144 -11.57 2.50 5.59
CA TYR A 144 -10.64 3.23 4.70
C TYR A 144 -11.38 4.14 3.72
N ILE A 145 -12.45 3.66 3.11
CA ILE A 145 -13.23 4.44 2.13
C ILE A 145 -13.86 5.66 2.80
N ASN A 146 -14.46 5.48 3.99
CA ASN A 146 -15.08 6.59 4.72
C ASN A 146 -14.04 7.65 5.11
N ALA A 147 -12.89 7.24 5.64
CA ALA A 147 -11.82 8.17 5.98
C ALA A 147 -11.28 8.89 4.72
N GLY A 148 -11.16 8.17 3.61
CA GLY A 148 -10.73 8.74 2.34
C GLY A 148 -11.70 9.79 1.81
N LYS A 149 -12.99 9.51 1.82
CA LYS A 149 -14.03 10.44 1.36
C LYS A 149 -14.09 11.69 2.23
N GLU A 150 -14.09 11.53 3.55
CA GLU A 150 -14.17 12.67 4.47
C GLU A 150 -13.01 13.63 4.37
N ASN A 151 -11.82 13.11 4.07
CA ASN A 151 -10.60 13.90 4.00
C ASN A 151 -10.15 14.19 2.57
N ASN A 152 -10.89 13.72 1.57
CA ASN A 152 -10.52 13.82 0.16
C ASN A 152 -9.12 13.30 -0.11
N VAL A 153 -8.82 12.12 0.43
CA VAL A 153 -7.55 11.42 0.22
C VAL A 153 -7.78 10.09 -0.50
N LYS A 154 -6.81 9.72 -1.33
CA LYS A 154 -6.88 8.52 -2.14
C LYS A 154 -6.74 7.27 -1.27
N VAL A 155 -7.48 6.22 -1.63
CA VAL A 155 -7.37 4.89 -1.00
C VAL A 155 -6.76 3.91 -1.99
N ILE A 156 -5.76 3.16 -1.55
CA ILE A 156 -5.09 2.12 -2.34
C ILE A 156 -5.70 0.78 -1.93
N PRO A 157 -6.45 0.09 -2.81
CA PRO A 157 -7.35 -1.01 -2.42
C PRO A 157 -6.65 -2.37 -2.32
N VAL A 158 -5.56 -2.47 -1.58
CA VAL A 158 -4.78 -3.72 -1.48
C VAL A 158 -5.62 -4.86 -0.89
N GLY A 159 -6.35 -4.61 0.20
CA GLY A 159 -7.18 -5.63 0.83
C GLY A 159 -8.25 -6.21 -0.10
N ILE A 160 -8.86 -5.37 -0.93
CA ILE A 160 -9.82 -5.82 -1.95
C ILE A 160 -9.12 -6.68 -3.00
N GLY A 161 -7.88 -6.33 -3.36
CA GLY A 161 -7.09 -7.15 -4.28
C GLY A 161 -6.84 -8.56 -3.75
N PHE A 162 -6.56 -8.71 -2.45
CA PHE A 162 -6.42 -10.03 -1.82
C PHE A 162 -7.72 -10.83 -1.95
N GLU A 163 -8.87 -10.23 -1.67
CA GLU A 163 -10.17 -10.90 -1.80
C GLU A 163 -10.42 -11.34 -3.25
N ASN A 164 -10.15 -10.47 -4.21
CA ASN A 164 -10.32 -10.78 -5.62
C ASN A 164 -9.42 -11.94 -6.06
N ALA A 165 -8.17 -11.96 -5.60
CA ALA A 165 -7.24 -13.04 -5.92
C ALA A 165 -7.72 -14.39 -5.37
N TYR A 166 -8.15 -14.43 -4.11
CA TYR A 166 -8.67 -15.68 -3.51
C TYR A 166 -9.98 -16.13 -4.14
N LYS A 167 -10.80 -15.21 -4.62
CA LYS A 167 -12.03 -15.55 -5.33
C LYS A 167 -11.74 -16.27 -6.65
N GLU A 168 -10.75 -15.79 -7.40
CA GLU A 168 -10.35 -16.37 -8.69
C GLU A 168 -9.50 -17.64 -8.51
N ASN A 169 -8.64 -17.68 -7.51
CA ASN A 169 -7.77 -18.83 -7.20
C ASN A 169 -7.71 -19.05 -5.69
N PRO A 170 -8.65 -19.84 -5.13
CA PRO A 170 -8.68 -20.10 -3.69
C PRO A 170 -7.42 -20.76 -3.12
N ASN A 171 -6.60 -21.38 -3.97
CA ASN A 171 -5.38 -22.08 -3.56
C ASN A 171 -4.14 -21.21 -3.56
N ILE A 172 -4.20 -19.98 -4.05
CA ILE A 172 -3.05 -19.08 -3.99
C ILE A 172 -2.74 -18.74 -2.54
N GLN A 173 -1.44 -18.66 -2.21
CA GLN A 173 -1.01 -18.39 -0.85
C GLN A 173 -0.50 -16.96 -0.74
N LEU A 174 -1.39 -16.03 -0.43
CA LEU A 174 -1.05 -14.62 -0.23
C LEU A 174 -0.69 -14.30 1.21
N HIS A 175 -1.06 -15.18 2.14
CA HIS A 175 -0.74 -15.07 3.57
C HIS A 175 0.34 -16.08 3.97
N ASN A 176 1.13 -15.72 4.97
CA ASN A 176 1.95 -16.68 5.68
C ASN A 176 1.07 -17.63 6.50
N LEU A 177 1.68 -18.69 7.05
CA LEU A 177 0.96 -19.72 7.82
C LEU A 177 0.26 -19.16 9.07
N ASP A 178 0.65 -17.99 9.55
CA ASP A 178 -0.01 -17.34 10.68
C ASP A 178 -1.39 -16.76 10.34
N GLY A 179 -1.73 -16.68 9.06
CA GLY A 179 -3.01 -16.14 8.60
C GLY A 179 -3.12 -14.62 8.67
N THR A 180 -2.04 -13.91 8.95
CA THR A 180 -2.03 -12.45 9.06
C THR A 180 -0.98 -11.79 8.17
N HIS A 181 0.29 -12.12 8.32
CA HIS A 181 1.35 -11.50 7.54
C HIS A 181 1.29 -11.91 6.07
N PRO A 182 1.64 -11.00 5.16
CA PRO A 182 1.69 -11.35 3.74
C PRO A 182 2.84 -12.31 3.44
N SER A 183 2.57 -13.28 2.57
CA SER A 183 3.64 -14.02 1.90
C SER A 183 4.33 -13.13 0.86
N LEU A 184 5.38 -13.65 0.22
CA LEU A 184 5.99 -12.94 -0.91
C LEU A 184 4.98 -12.63 -2.01
N LEU A 185 4.09 -13.55 -2.33
CA LEU A 185 3.03 -13.33 -3.34
C LEU A 185 2.06 -12.24 -2.90
N GLY A 186 1.70 -12.19 -1.62
CA GLY A 186 0.86 -11.13 -1.06
C GLY A 186 1.53 -9.76 -1.17
N THR A 187 2.81 -9.67 -0.83
CA THR A 187 3.58 -8.43 -0.99
C THR A 187 3.71 -8.03 -2.46
N TYR A 188 3.90 -8.99 -3.36
CA TYR A 188 3.97 -8.72 -4.80
C TYR A 188 2.64 -8.16 -5.34
N LEU A 189 1.52 -8.75 -4.93
CA LEU A 189 0.19 -8.22 -5.29
C LEU A 189 -0.01 -6.80 -4.75
N ALA A 190 0.33 -6.57 -3.49
CA ALA A 190 0.27 -5.24 -2.90
C ALA A 190 1.12 -4.24 -3.69
N ALA A 191 2.33 -4.62 -4.08
CA ALA A 191 3.22 -3.77 -4.86
C ALA A 191 2.64 -3.43 -6.24
N CYS A 192 2.03 -4.39 -6.92
CA CYS A 192 1.37 -4.15 -8.21
C CYS A 192 0.22 -3.15 -8.07
N ILE A 193 -0.58 -3.26 -7.02
CA ILE A 193 -1.71 -2.36 -6.78
C ILE A 193 -1.20 -0.96 -6.43
N VAL A 194 -0.23 -0.85 -5.53
CA VAL A 194 0.36 0.44 -5.17
C VAL A 194 0.97 1.11 -6.39
N TYR A 195 1.76 0.37 -7.18
CA TYR A 195 2.36 0.89 -8.42
C TYR A 195 1.28 1.46 -9.35
N GLY A 196 0.25 0.69 -9.63
CA GLY A 196 -0.79 1.09 -10.56
C GLY A 196 -1.56 2.33 -10.12
N VAL A 197 -1.82 2.45 -8.82
CA VAL A 197 -2.48 3.65 -8.25
C VAL A 197 -1.56 4.86 -8.29
N LEU A 198 -0.28 4.69 -7.92
CA LEU A 198 0.69 5.81 -7.87
C LEU A 198 0.93 6.44 -9.23
N TYR A 199 1.02 5.63 -10.26
CA TYR A 199 1.46 6.09 -11.58
C TYR A 199 0.38 6.06 -12.64
N ASP A 200 -0.85 5.71 -12.24
CA ASP A 200 -2.00 5.58 -13.16
C ASP A 200 -1.59 4.77 -14.40
N ASP A 201 -0.92 3.65 -14.16
CA ASP A 201 -0.35 2.78 -15.17
C ASP A 201 -0.66 1.32 -14.82
N SER A 202 -1.07 0.54 -15.82
CA SER A 202 -1.37 -0.86 -15.60
C SER A 202 -0.12 -1.64 -15.19
N PRO A 203 -0.17 -2.46 -14.13
CA PRO A 203 0.95 -3.33 -13.78
C PRO A 203 1.11 -4.52 -14.71
N VAL A 204 0.14 -4.76 -15.60
CA VAL A 204 0.19 -5.89 -16.54
C VAL A 204 1.38 -5.74 -17.48
N GLY A 205 2.18 -6.79 -17.61
CA GLY A 205 3.35 -6.80 -18.48
C GLY A 205 4.65 -6.35 -17.82
N ILE A 206 4.64 -6.01 -16.52
CA ILE A 206 5.88 -5.77 -15.78
C ILE A 206 6.69 -7.07 -15.71
N ASP A 207 7.97 -7.02 -16.08
CA ASP A 207 8.85 -8.19 -16.06
C ASP A 207 9.40 -8.50 -14.66
N TYR A 208 9.48 -7.50 -13.80
CA TYR A 208 9.98 -7.68 -12.44
C TYR A 208 9.28 -8.82 -11.71
N ASN A 209 10.06 -9.77 -11.19
CA ASN A 209 9.58 -10.99 -10.56
C ASN A 209 10.35 -11.34 -9.28
N TYR A 210 10.98 -10.35 -8.65
CA TYR A 210 11.82 -10.53 -7.46
C TYR A 210 12.90 -11.59 -7.68
N TYR A 211 13.74 -11.36 -8.70
CA TYR A 211 14.90 -12.22 -9.00
C TYR A 211 14.51 -13.69 -9.26
N GLY A 212 13.36 -13.91 -9.90
CA GLY A 212 12.86 -15.24 -10.26
C GLY A 212 12.09 -15.95 -9.16
N LYS A 213 11.89 -15.33 -7.99
CA LYS A 213 11.17 -15.95 -6.87
C LYS A 213 9.65 -15.94 -7.06
N VAL A 214 9.12 -15.06 -7.88
CA VAL A 214 7.72 -15.07 -8.30
C VAL A 214 7.68 -15.74 -9.67
N SER A 215 6.98 -16.88 -9.79
CA SER A 215 6.88 -17.60 -11.05
C SER A 215 6.15 -16.78 -12.11
N ASP A 216 6.38 -17.07 -13.37
CA ASP A 216 5.68 -16.41 -14.47
C ASP A 216 4.15 -16.56 -14.36
N GLN A 217 3.70 -17.75 -13.96
CA GLN A 217 2.27 -18.02 -13.79
C GLN A 217 1.68 -17.13 -12.69
N ASP A 218 2.32 -17.05 -11.55
CA ASP A 218 1.86 -16.21 -10.42
C ASP A 218 1.97 -14.72 -10.77
N ARG A 219 3.05 -14.32 -11.42
CA ARG A 219 3.26 -12.95 -11.85
C ARG A 219 2.13 -12.47 -12.77
N ILE A 220 1.83 -13.23 -13.80
CA ILE A 220 0.79 -12.90 -14.77
C ILE A 220 -0.57 -12.84 -14.09
N PHE A 221 -0.89 -13.84 -13.25
CA PHE A 221 -2.15 -13.87 -12.51
C PHE A 221 -2.30 -12.67 -11.58
N ILE A 222 -1.28 -12.40 -10.76
CA ILE A 222 -1.30 -11.32 -9.78
C ILE A 222 -1.43 -9.95 -10.46
N GLN A 223 -0.71 -9.73 -11.55
CA GLN A 223 -0.79 -8.47 -12.30
C GLN A 223 -2.19 -8.24 -12.88
N LYS A 224 -2.82 -9.28 -13.37
CA LYS A 224 -4.20 -9.24 -13.87
C LYS A 224 -5.17 -8.87 -12.75
N ILE A 225 -5.06 -9.51 -11.60
CA ILE A 225 -5.90 -9.22 -10.42
C ILE A 225 -5.69 -7.76 -9.97
N ALA A 226 -4.45 -7.30 -9.93
CA ALA A 226 -4.14 -5.93 -9.54
C ALA A 226 -4.79 -4.92 -10.50
N TYR A 227 -4.66 -5.15 -11.80
CA TYR A 227 -5.28 -4.29 -12.82
C TYR A 227 -6.80 -4.24 -12.67
N GLU A 228 -7.46 -5.38 -12.54
CA GLU A 228 -8.91 -5.46 -12.37
C GLU A 228 -9.37 -4.79 -11.08
N THR A 229 -8.63 -4.97 -9.99
CA THR A 229 -8.93 -4.34 -8.70
C THR A 229 -8.87 -2.82 -8.79
N ILE A 230 -7.81 -2.28 -9.37
CA ILE A 230 -7.63 -0.82 -9.51
C ILE A 230 -8.72 -0.25 -10.41
N THR A 231 -8.98 -0.90 -11.54
CA THR A 231 -9.95 -0.42 -12.54
C THR A 231 -11.37 -0.40 -11.99
N ASN A 232 -11.74 -1.39 -11.19
CA ASN A 232 -13.10 -1.54 -10.67
C ASN A 232 -13.31 -0.85 -9.31
N PHE A 233 -12.24 -0.38 -8.67
CA PHE A 233 -12.35 0.29 -7.37
C PHE A 233 -12.90 1.70 -7.57
N GLN A 234 -14.02 1.98 -6.89
CA GLN A 234 -14.65 3.30 -6.88
C GLN A 234 -14.66 3.87 -5.47
N HIS A 235 -14.23 5.12 -5.38
CA HIS A 235 -14.23 5.87 -4.13
C HIS A 235 -15.60 6.40 -3.78
#